data_03d16c8ef43b40e6ce19baab3c239432
#
_entry.id   03d16c8ef43b40e6ce19baab3c239432
#
_cell.length_a   1.000
_cell.length_b   1.000
_cell.length_c   1.000
_cell.angle_alpha   90.00
_cell.angle_beta   90.00
_cell.angle_gamma   90.00
#
_symmetry.space_group_name_H-M   'P 1'
#
loop_
_entity.id
_entity.type
_entity.pdbx_description
1 polymer ?
#
loop_
_entity_poly.entity_id
_entity_poly.type
_entity_poly.pdbx_seq_one_letter_code
_entity_poly.pdbx_strand_id
1 'polypeptide(L)'
;MDKKNDHKQDEYDFYREVMKKKPLDKRKIAVSAAGVAAGAVLFGVIAAFVFVKSVPYFRPEEEQPRVNIVEGASTDGDEENTPQQEIPEEESGDAPTDENEATDTEIQKEPLTLQEYSDLYQQISEAASEPKSSVVVVQGFTNDVDWMNNSFEDEKQASGFLVADTGKEYYVLTEYRVVDTVDRILVTFCDGNTVDGHFLKQDEATGLAVIKISRNDLSKETRDVIAVGELGSASSVNQGDLVLALGSPSGYPDSVVFGRVTSTTNVKSTVDSEYHLLTTDIMGNSEGSGVLVNLDGKIVGVIAQSFSGEADTGVVTALSISDLRKLIEQLSNNEDL
;
A
#
# COMPACT_ATOMS: atom_id res chain seq x y z
N MET A 1 43.24 -10.16 -85.53
CA MET A 1 42.96 -8.74 -85.24
C MET A 1 41.80 -8.72 -84.24
N ASP A 2 42.10 -8.66 -82.97
CA ASP A 2 41.12 -8.32 -81.98
C ASP A 2 41.77 -7.93 -80.65
N LYS A 3 41.47 -6.76 -80.23
CA LYS A 3 42.07 -6.12 -79.09
C LYS A 3 41.40 -6.63 -77.80
N LYS A 4 42.22 -7.21 -76.96
CA LYS A 4 41.89 -7.40 -75.52
C LYS A 4 41.73 -6.06 -74.85
N ASN A 5 40.57 -5.85 -74.24
CA ASN A 5 40.35 -4.78 -73.32
C ASN A 5 40.58 -5.31 -71.89
N ASP A 6 41.67 -4.90 -71.28
CA ASP A 6 42.02 -5.11 -69.91
C ASP A 6 41.27 -4.04 -69.04
N HIS A 7 40.30 -4.45 -68.36
CA HIS A 7 39.76 -3.65 -67.24
C HIS A 7 40.58 -3.89 -65.97
N LYS A 8 41.44 -2.94 -65.66
CA LYS A 8 42.05 -2.82 -64.32
C LYS A 8 40.95 -2.47 -63.34
N GLN A 9 40.67 -3.35 -62.38
CA GLN A 9 40.03 -3.03 -61.17
C GLN A 9 40.96 -2.24 -60.27
N ASP A 10 40.66 -0.98 -60.04
CA ASP A 10 41.34 -0.18 -59.03
C ASP A 10 40.89 -0.69 -57.63
N GLU A 11 41.83 -1.35 -57.00
CA GLU A 11 41.74 -1.82 -55.63
C GLU A 11 41.93 -0.59 -54.72
N TYR A 12 40.79 -0.09 -54.15
CA TYR A 12 40.84 0.96 -53.15
C TYR A 12 41.32 0.38 -51.84
N ASP A 13 42.60 0.63 -51.53
CA ASP A 13 43.21 0.30 -50.24
C ASP A 13 42.76 1.31 -49.17
N PHE A 14 41.83 0.88 -48.31
CA PHE A 14 41.39 1.68 -47.17
C PHE A 14 42.49 1.70 -46.12
N TYR A 15 43.24 2.80 -46.05
CA TYR A 15 44.17 3.06 -44.95
C TYR A 15 43.46 3.05 -43.63
N ARG A 16 43.65 2.01 -42.86
CA ARG A 16 43.18 1.90 -41.48
C ARG A 16 44.14 2.71 -40.61
N GLU A 17 43.72 3.92 -40.27
CA GLU A 17 44.47 4.79 -39.37
C GLU A 17 44.45 4.21 -37.96
N VAL A 18 45.51 3.55 -37.57
CA VAL A 18 45.68 3.05 -36.20
C VAL A 18 46.16 4.20 -35.32
N MET A 19 45.25 4.84 -34.62
CA MET A 19 45.60 5.84 -33.59
C MET A 19 46.44 5.17 -32.50
N LYS A 20 47.74 5.40 -32.51
CA LYS A 20 48.61 5.02 -31.41
C LYS A 20 48.27 5.84 -30.20
N LYS A 21 47.57 5.23 -29.21
CA LYS A 21 47.38 5.84 -27.91
C LYS A 21 48.75 6.16 -27.29
N LYS A 22 48.96 7.43 -26.91
CA LYS A 22 50.16 7.86 -26.20
C LYS A 22 50.32 6.99 -24.94
N PRO A 23 51.54 6.50 -24.65
CA PRO A 23 51.76 5.72 -23.44
C PRO A 23 51.42 6.57 -22.20
N LEU A 24 50.59 6.04 -21.35
CA LEU A 24 50.17 6.67 -20.08
C LEU A 24 51.41 6.78 -19.18
N ASP A 25 51.75 8.01 -18.81
CA ASP A 25 52.85 8.29 -17.91
C ASP A 25 52.49 7.83 -16.48
N LYS A 26 52.93 6.64 -16.13
CA LYS A 26 52.65 5.99 -14.84
C LYS A 26 53.02 6.88 -13.63
N ARG A 27 54.00 7.76 -13.75
CA ARG A 27 54.37 8.71 -12.71
C ARG A 27 53.28 9.77 -12.50
N LYS A 28 52.73 10.32 -13.57
CA LYS A 28 51.63 11.33 -13.45
C LYS A 28 50.37 10.72 -12.86
N ILE A 29 50.05 9.46 -13.24
CA ILE A 29 48.90 8.76 -12.67
C ILE A 29 49.14 8.48 -11.19
N ALA A 30 50.32 8.04 -10.78
CA ALA A 30 50.62 7.78 -9.35
C ALA A 30 50.58 9.05 -8.53
N VAL A 31 51.10 10.19 -9.03
CA VAL A 31 51.04 11.49 -8.31
C VAL A 31 49.61 12.00 -8.21
N SER A 32 48.80 11.86 -9.27
CA SER A 32 47.40 12.22 -9.27
C SER A 32 46.58 11.35 -8.27
N ALA A 33 46.80 10.04 -8.27
CA ALA A 33 46.15 9.11 -7.33
C ALA A 33 46.54 9.40 -5.87
N ALA A 34 47.82 9.70 -5.62
CA ALA A 34 48.30 10.11 -4.28
C ALA A 34 47.64 11.42 -3.84
N GLY A 35 47.50 12.39 -4.76
CA GLY A 35 46.82 13.68 -4.47
C GLY A 35 45.34 13.49 -4.12
N VAL A 36 44.63 12.66 -4.84
CA VAL A 36 43.22 12.32 -4.54
C VAL A 36 43.08 11.61 -3.20
N ALA A 37 43.97 10.65 -2.90
CA ALA A 37 43.98 9.96 -1.63
C ALA A 37 44.25 10.89 -0.45
N ALA A 38 45.23 11.79 -0.56
CA ALA A 38 45.52 12.79 0.44
C ALA A 38 44.36 13.77 0.64
N GLY A 39 43.70 14.21 -0.45
CA GLY A 39 42.50 15.04 -0.41
C GLY A 39 41.34 14.38 0.30
N ALA A 40 41.09 13.08 0.05
CA ALA A 40 40.04 12.31 0.70
C ALA A 40 40.26 12.17 2.21
N VAL A 41 41.48 11.91 2.64
CA VAL A 41 41.85 11.85 4.07
C VAL A 41 41.63 13.21 4.73
N LEU A 42 42.08 14.29 4.11
CA LEU A 42 41.95 15.64 4.64
C LEU A 42 40.49 16.09 4.76
N PHE A 43 39.68 15.75 3.75
CA PHE A 43 38.22 15.97 3.77
C PHE A 43 37.54 15.15 4.87
N GLY A 44 37.91 13.86 5.04
CA GLY A 44 37.39 13.02 6.12
C GLY A 44 37.67 13.58 7.51
N VAL A 45 38.88 14.09 7.75
CA VAL A 45 39.27 14.72 9.03
C VAL A 45 38.50 16.02 9.28
N ILE A 46 38.35 16.86 8.25
CA ILE A 46 37.56 18.10 8.36
C ILE A 46 36.08 17.77 8.60
N ALA A 47 35.52 16.86 7.88
CA ALA A 47 34.12 16.45 8.05
C ALA A 47 33.86 15.86 9.45
N ALA A 48 34.75 15.02 9.96
CA ALA A 48 34.67 14.49 11.31
C ALA A 48 34.75 15.58 12.37
N PHE A 49 35.68 16.56 12.19
CA PHE A 49 35.84 17.69 13.13
C PHE A 49 34.59 18.59 13.12
N VAL A 50 34.05 18.92 11.94
CA VAL A 50 32.81 19.70 11.80
C VAL A 50 31.64 18.96 12.43
N PHE A 51 31.52 17.66 12.19
CA PHE A 51 30.45 16.82 12.77
C PHE A 51 30.53 16.85 14.31
N VAL A 52 31.70 16.59 14.91
CA VAL A 52 31.87 16.58 16.37
C VAL A 52 31.57 17.96 16.97
N LYS A 53 31.93 19.05 16.29
CA LYS A 53 31.65 20.42 16.76
C LYS A 53 30.18 20.81 16.57
N SER A 54 29.46 20.28 15.55
CA SER A 54 28.08 20.63 15.26
C SER A 54 27.05 19.81 16.07
N VAL A 55 27.41 18.60 16.50
CA VAL A 55 26.54 17.74 17.32
C VAL A 55 25.97 18.45 18.55
N PRO A 56 26.75 19.29 19.34
CA PRO A 56 26.17 20.01 20.48
C PRO A 56 25.10 21.05 20.08
N TYR A 57 25.20 21.61 18.86
CA TYR A 57 24.23 22.61 18.38
C TYR A 57 22.93 22.04 17.87
N PHE A 58 22.93 20.73 17.51
CA PHE A 58 21.77 20.01 16.98
C PHE A 58 21.16 19.02 17.98
N ARG A 59 21.75 18.86 19.16
CA ARG A 59 21.04 18.26 20.29
C ARG A 59 20.18 19.36 20.89
N PRO A 60 18.84 19.30 20.80
CA PRO A 60 18.03 20.03 21.75
C PRO A 60 18.50 19.57 23.13
N GLU A 61 18.71 20.51 24.05
CA GLU A 61 18.85 20.18 25.46
C GLU A 61 17.71 19.22 25.77
N GLU A 62 18.01 17.94 25.96
CA GLU A 62 17.08 17.02 26.56
C GLU A 62 16.85 17.57 27.96
N GLU A 63 15.80 18.38 28.11
CA GLU A 63 15.11 18.43 29.38
C GLU A 63 14.75 16.98 29.66
N GLN A 64 15.49 16.39 30.60
CA GLN A 64 15.19 15.05 31.08
C GLN A 64 13.70 15.07 31.46
N PRO A 65 12.85 14.24 30.85
CA PRO A 65 11.48 14.15 31.25
C PRO A 65 11.49 13.80 32.72
N ARG A 66 11.07 14.75 33.56
CA ARG A 66 10.81 14.46 34.97
C ARG A 66 9.60 13.56 34.97
N VAL A 67 9.84 12.27 35.08
CA VAL A 67 8.83 11.29 35.42
C VAL A 67 8.45 11.60 36.85
N ASN A 68 7.39 12.36 37.06
CA ASN A 68 6.70 12.43 38.33
C ASN A 68 5.91 11.13 38.44
N ILE A 69 6.55 10.13 39.02
CA ILE A 69 5.84 8.99 39.59
C ILE A 69 5.18 9.56 40.86
N VAL A 70 3.89 9.85 40.75
CA VAL A 70 3.08 10.13 41.94
C VAL A 70 2.96 8.81 42.67
N GLU A 71 3.82 8.65 43.69
CA GLU A 71 3.65 7.62 44.71
C GLU A 71 2.32 7.85 45.43
N GLY A 72 1.56 6.76 45.59
CA GLY A 72 0.20 6.79 46.16
C GLY A 72 0.14 7.57 47.46
N ALA A 73 -0.78 8.49 47.51
CA ALA A 73 -1.12 9.30 48.68
C ALA A 73 -1.57 8.38 49.83
N SER A 74 -0.72 8.23 50.85
CA SER A 74 -1.15 7.91 52.18
C SER A 74 -1.69 9.18 52.82
N THR A 75 -2.91 9.06 53.30
CA THR A 75 -3.71 9.98 54.13
C THR A 75 -2.90 10.45 55.33
N ASP A 76 -2.72 11.76 55.50
CA ASP A 76 -2.91 12.42 56.78
C ASP A 76 -2.99 13.95 56.59
N GLY A 77 -3.90 14.55 57.35
CA GLY A 77 -4.50 15.86 57.22
C GLY A 77 -3.56 17.04 57.40
N ASP A 78 -4.02 18.16 56.92
CA ASP A 78 -4.37 19.33 57.71
C ASP A 78 -4.89 20.47 56.84
N GLU A 79 -5.76 21.18 57.44
CA GLU A 79 -6.67 22.24 56.99
C GLU A 79 -5.98 23.48 56.37
N GLU A 80 -6.69 24.12 55.48
CA GLU A 80 -7.14 25.52 55.50
C GLU A 80 -7.18 26.20 54.13
N ASN A 81 -8.29 26.53 53.68
CA ASN A 81 -8.81 27.87 53.31
C ASN A 81 -9.69 27.85 52.04
N THR A 82 -10.97 27.97 52.32
CA THR A 82 -12.05 28.30 51.38
C THR A 82 -12.10 29.83 51.18
N PRO A 83 -12.61 30.30 50.04
CA PRO A 83 -13.80 31.14 50.12
C PRO A 83 -14.98 30.65 49.27
N GLN A 84 -16.09 30.62 49.99
CA GLN A 84 -17.46 30.42 49.54
C GLN A 84 -17.88 31.45 48.49
N GLN A 85 -18.70 30.97 47.54
CA GLN A 85 -19.71 31.81 46.89
C GLN A 85 -21.04 31.08 46.93
N GLU A 86 -22.02 31.83 47.47
CA GLU A 86 -23.36 31.46 47.88
C GLU A 86 -24.28 31.07 46.71
N ILE A 87 -25.13 30.07 46.97
CA ILE A 87 -26.31 29.72 46.19
C ILE A 87 -27.54 30.25 46.97
N PRO A 88 -28.49 30.93 46.33
CA PRO A 88 -29.77 31.19 47.00
C PRO A 88 -30.70 29.99 46.92
N GLU A 89 -31.21 29.59 48.06
CA GLU A 89 -32.37 28.71 48.25
C GLU A 89 -33.65 29.37 47.74
N GLU A 90 -34.49 28.57 47.05
CA GLU A 90 -35.95 28.77 47.08
C GLU A 90 -36.66 27.45 47.29
N GLU A 91 -37.68 27.56 48.18
CA GLU A 91 -38.39 26.53 48.87
C GLU A 91 -39.45 25.72 48.12
N SER A 92 -39.55 24.49 48.55
CA SER A 92 -40.76 23.72 48.92
C SER A 92 -41.88 23.47 47.90
N GLY A 93 -42.19 22.20 47.74
CA GLY A 93 -43.42 21.66 47.20
C GLY A 93 -43.48 20.15 47.39
N ASP A 94 -44.33 19.77 48.33
CA ASP A 94 -44.63 18.47 48.95
C ASP A 94 -45.14 17.39 47.96
N ALA A 95 -44.55 16.15 47.99
CA ALA A 95 -45.04 14.77 47.87
C ALA A 95 -45.98 14.36 46.71
N PRO A 96 -46.07 13.04 46.33
CA PRO A 96 -45.77 11.85 47.11
C PRO A 96 -44.90 10.78 46.41
N THR A 97 -44.30 9.95 47.20
CA THR A 97 -43.66 8.66 47.04
C THR A 97 -44.35 7.75 46.03
N ASP A 98 -43.59 7.36 45.01
CA ASP A 98 -43.76 6.09 44.31
C ASP A 98 -42.40 5.38 44.31
N GLU A 99 -42.35 4.31 45.08
CA GLU A 99 -41.25 3.38 45.15
C GLU A 99 -41.16 2.65 43.79
N ASN A 100 -40.27 3.11 42.95
CA ASN A 100 -39.72 2.30 41.88
C ASN A 100 -38.25 2.06 42.25
N GLU A 101 -38.00 0.89 42.82
CA GLU A 101 -36.65 0.33 42.90
C GLU A 101 -36.05 0.27 41.46
N ALA A 102 -35.42 1.34 41.06
CA ALA A 102 -34.42 1.27 40.01
C ALA A 102 -33.25 0.48 40.59
N THR A 103 -33.22 -0.80 40.31
CA THR A 103 -32.02 -1.62 40.48
C THR A 103 -30.95 -1.02 39.61
N ASP A 104 -30.17 -0.11 40.17
CA ASP A 104 -28.95 0.41 39.57
C ASP A 104 -27.96 -0.77 39.56
N THR A 105 -28.09 -1.60 38.53
CA THR A 105 -27.08 -2.63 38.24
C THR A 105 -25.88 -1.88 37.70
N GLU A 106 -25.03 -1.39 38.60
CA GLU A 106 -23.64 -1.04 38.22
C GLU A 106 -23.08 -2.25 37.51
N ILE A 107 -23.05 -2.17 36.17
CA ILE A 107 -22.29 -3.08 35.34
C ILE A 107 -20.83 -2.77 35.67
N GLN A 108 -20.29 -3.45 36.68
CA GLN A 108 -18.84 -3.51 36.91
C GLN A 108 -18.27 -4.16 35.66
N LYS A 109 -17.80 -3.33 34.70
CA LYS A 109 -17.02 -3.79 33.56
C LYS A 109 -15.70 -4.28 34.15
N GLU A 110 -15.57 -5.58 34.30
CA GLU A 110 -14.27 -6.18 34.59
C GLU A 110 -13.28 -5.78 33.47
N PRO A 111 -12.03 -5.45 33.82
CA PRO A 111 -11.04 -5.13 32.82
C PRO A 111 -10.79 -6.34 31.93
N LEU A 112 -10.71 -6.12 30.60
CA LEU A 112 -10.44 -7.16 29.62
C LEU A 112 -9.13 -7.89 30.00
N THR A 113 -9.20 -9.19 30.03
CA THR A 113 -8.03 -10.07 30.21
C THR A 113 -7.20 -10.13 28.92
N LEU A 114 -5.92 -10.48 29.00
CA LEU A 114 -5.08 -10.70 27.83
C LEU A 114 -5.64 -11.78 26.89
N GLN A 115 -6.34 -12.78 27.45
CA GLN A 115 -7.00 -13.83 26.67
C GLN A 115 -8.14 -13.27 25.84
N GLU A 116 -9.06 -12.53 26.46
CA GLU A 116 -10.18 -11.89 25.72
C GLU A 116 -9.70 -10.93 24.64
N TYR A 117 -8.60 -10.22 24.90
CA TYR A 117 -7.95 -9.39 23.90
C TYR A 117 -7.40 -10.21 22.73
N SER A 118 -6.72 -11.31 23.00
CA SER A 118 -6.22 -12.23 21.97
C SER A 118 -7.34 -12.86 21.16
N ASP A 119 -8.42 -13.26 21.84
CA ASP A 119 -9.60 -13.85 21.19
C ASP A 119 -10.29 -12.84 20.25
N LEU A 120 -10.34 -11.56 20.65
CA LEU A 120 -10.85 -10.49 19.80
C LEU A 120 -10.01 -10.32 18.52
N TYR A 121 -8.68 -10.32 18.64
CA TYR A 121 -7.80 -10.24 17.48
C TYR A 121 -7.94 -11.47 16.57
N GLN A 122 -8.14 -12.64 17.14
CA GLN A 122 -8.40 -13.85 16.35
C GLN A 122 -9.71 -13.71 15.56
N GLN A 123 -10.79 -13.24 16.18
CA GLN A 123 -12.07 -13.00 15.50
C GLN A 123 -11.92 -11.98 14.36
N ILE A 124 -11.17 -10.90 14.56
CA ILE A 124 -10.88 -9.91 13.51
C ILE A 124 -10.10 -10.58 12.35
N SER A 125 -9.13 -11.43 12.66
CA SER A 125 -8.36 -12.17 11.66
C SER A 125 -9.22 -13.20 10.91
N GLU A 126 -10.18 -13.84 11.59
CA GLU A 126 -11.12 -14.78 10.98
C GLU A 126 -12.06 -14.08 9.98
N ALA A 127 -12.44 -12.81 10.23
CA ALA A 127 -13.22 -12.01 9.29
C ALA A 127 -12.50 -11.76 7.96
N ALA A 128 -11.17 -11.88 7.91
CA ALA A 128 -10.38 -11.78 6.69
C ALA A 128 -10.33 -13.08 5.88
N SER A 129 -10.68 -14.23 6.45
CA SER A 129 -10.43 -15.55 5.85
C SER A 129 -11.25 -15.78 4.59
N GLU A 130 -12.52 -15.41 4.59
CA GLU A 130 -13.41 -15.58 3.42
C GLU A 130 -13.04 -14.58 2.32
N PRO A 131 -12.95 -13.25 2.54
CA PRO A 131 -12.57 -12.32 1.48
C PRO A 131 -11.14 -12.56 0.97
N LYS A 132 -10.22 -13.08 1.76
CA LYS A 132 -8.88 -13.47 1.33
C LYS A 132 -8.90 -14.50 0.20
N SER A 133 -9.91 -15.39 0.15
CA SER A 133 -10.07 -16.37 -0.92
C SER A 133 -10.38 -15.74 -2.27
N SER A 134 -10.83 -14.48 -2.30
CA SER A 134 -11.05 -13.72 -3.53
C SER A 134 -9.81 -12.96 -4.00
N VAL A 135 -8.83 -12.73 -3.12
CA VAL A 135 -7.64 -11.95 -3.42
C VAL A 135 -6.61 -12.80 -4.15
N VAL A 136 -6.00 -12.22 -5.17
CA VAL A 136 -4.97 -12.86 -6.00
C VAL A 136 -3.76 -11.96 -6.14
N VAL A 137 -2.62 -12.56 -6.45
CA VAL A 137 -1.42 -11.82 -6.87
C VAL A 137 -1.34 -11.84 -8.39
N VAL A 138 -1.27 -10.66 -9.00
CA VAL A 138 -1.13 -10.48 -10.45
C VAL A 138 0.29 -10.04 -10.74
N GLN A 139 0.96 -10.75 -11.64
CA GLN A 139 2.32 -10.47 -12.07
C GLN A 139 2.34 -10.29 -13.59
N GLY A 140 2.95 -9.21 -14.03
CA GLY A 140 3.18 -8.91 -15.45
C GLY A 140 4.67 -9.04 -15.77
N PHE A 141 4.99 -9.79 -16.81
CA PHE A 141 6.35 -10.05 -17.25
C PHE A 141 6.61 -9.44 -18.62
N THR A 142 7.73 -8.74 -18.76
CA THR A 142 8.21 -8.19 -20.03
C THR A 142 9.60 -8.74 -20.30
N ASN A 143 9.80 -9.34 -21.48
CA ASN A 143 11.12 -9.75 -21.93
C ASN A 143 11.79 -8.55 -22.59
N ASP A 144 12.77 -7.97 -21.94
CA ASP A 144 13.52 -6.84 -22.46
C ASP A 144 14.96 -7.23 -22.77
N VAL A 145 15.63 -6.42 -23.55
CA VAL A 145 17.05 -6.58 -23.89
C VAL A 145 17.81 -5.31 -23.55
N ASP A 146 18.89 -5.46 -22.80
CA ASP A 146 19.76 -4.33 -22.48
C ASP A 146 20.53 -3.83 -23.71
N TRP A 147 21.21 -2.70 -23.58
CA TRP A 147 22.03 -2.10 -24.63
C TRP A 147 23.20 -3.00 -25.10
N MET A 148 23.53 -4.06 -24.32
CA MET A 148 24.51 -5.08 -24.67
C MET A 148 23.90 -6.33 -25.31
N ASN A 149 22.57 -6.29 -25.56
CA ASN A 149 21.79 -7.41 -26.13
C ASN A 149 21.70 -8.63 -25.19
N ASN A 150 21.79 -8.41 -23.86
CA ASN A 150 21.44 -9.43 -22.88
C ASN A 150 19.93 -9.37 -22.59
N SER A 151 19.26 -10.51 -22.64
CA SER A 151 17.85 -10.62 -22.26
C SER A 151 17.73 -10.57 -20.73
N PHE A 152 16.81 -9.77 -20.23
CA PHE A 152 16.36 -9.79 -18.84
C PHE A 152 14.83 -9.74 -18.80
N GLU A 153 14.28 -10.30 -17.75
CA GLU A 153 12.84 -10.29 -17.49
C GLU A 153 12.57 -9.21 -16.43
N ASP A 154 11.72 -8.26 -16.80
CA ASP A 154 11.21 -7.27 -15.86
C ASP A 154 9.86 -7.73 -15.34
N GLU A 155 9.68 -7.66 -14.02
CA GLU A 155 8.49 -8.13 -13.31
C GLU A 155 7.80 -6.96 -12.63
N LYS A 156 6.50 -6.80 -12.91
CA LYS A 156 5.60 -5.91 -12.19
C LYS A 156 4.61 -6.74 -11.39
N GLN A 157 4.29 -6.31 -10.18
CA GLN A 157 3.38 -7.05 -9.31
C GLN A 157 2.35 -6.12 -8.68
N ALA A 158 1.12 -6.60 -8.55
CA ALA A 158 0.05 -5.99 -7.76
C ALA A 158 -0.92 -7.06 -7.27
N SER A 159 -1.69 -6.72 -6.24
CA SER A 159 -2.83 -7.55 -5.86
C SER A 159 -4.05 -7.21 -6.71
N GLY A 160 -4.87 -8.21 -6.97
CA GLY A 160 -6.18 -8.07 -7.55
C GLY A 160 -7.20 -8.89 -6.75
N PHE A 161 -8.44 -8.89 -7.18
CA PHE A 161 -9.46 -9.75 -6.59
C PHE A 161 -10.48 -10.22 -7.62
N LEU A 162 -11.05 -11.37 -7.37
CA LEU A 162 -12.09 -11.96 -8.20
C LEU A 162 -13.39 -11.18 -8.08
N VAL A 163 -13.84 -10.59 -9.19
CA VAL A 163 -15.08 -9.78 -9.25
C VAL A 163 -16.26 -10.52 -9.85
N ALA A 164 -16.02 -11.57 -10.65
CA ALA A 164 -17.06 -12.36 -11.26
C ALA A 164 -16.60 -13.78 -11.63
N ASP A 165 -17.55 -14.73 -11.63
CA ASP A 165 -17.45 -16.07 -12.20
C ASP A 165 -18.66 -16.30 -13.13
N THR A 166 -18.42 -16.44 -14.41
CA THR A 166 -19.48 -16.71 -15.41
C THR A 166 -19.73 -18.21 -15.64
N GLY A 167 -19.03 -19.06 -14.89
CA GLY A 167 -19.04 -20.51 -15.09
C GLY A 167 -18.13 -21.00 -16.22
N LYS A 168 -17.57 -20.06 -17.02
CA LYS A 168 -16.57 -20.32 -18.06
C LYS A 168 -15.26 -19.59 -17.81
N GLU A 169 -15.33 -18.36 -17.33
CA GLU A 169 -14.21 -17.47 -17.08
C GLU A 169 -14.37 -16.80 -15.70
N TYR A 170 -13.27 -16.63 -15.04
CA TYR A 170 -13.13 -15.75 -13.88
C TYR A 170 -12.62 -14.38 -14.32
N TYR A 171 -13.12 -13.33 -13.69
CA TYR A 171 -12.71 -11.95 -13.92
C TYR A 171 -12.02 -11.41 -12.67
N VAL A 172 -10.84 -10.83 -12.86
CA VAL A 172 -10.03 -10.25 -11.79
C VAL A 172 -9.87 -8.76 -12.04
N LEU A 173 -10.23 -7.94 -11.06
CA LEU A 173 -9.89 -6.51 -11.04
C LEU A 173 -8.51 -6.34 -10.43
N THR A 174 -7.65 -5.58 -11.09
CA THR A 174 -6.29 -5.25 -10.63
C THR A 174 -5.90 -3.85 -11.10
N GLU A 175 -4.70 -3.41 -10.78
CA GLU A 175 -4.15 -2.15 -11.30
C GLU A 175 -3.65 -2.32 -12.73
N TYR A 176 -3.94 -1.35 -13.59
CA TYR A 176 -3.50 -1.37 -14.99
C TYR A 176 -1.98 -1.41 -15.13
N ARG A 177 -1.24 -0.71 -14.26
CA ARG A 177 0.23 -0.66 -14.30
C ARG A 177 0.91 -2.03 -14.33
N VAL A 178 0.27 -3.08 -13.78
CA VAL A 178 0.85 -4.43 -13.73
C VAL A 178 0.61 -5.22 -15.01
N VAL A 179 -0.38 -4.81 -15.81
CA VAL A 179 -0.74 -5.48 -17.07
C VAL A 179 -0.45 -4.63 -18.31
N ASP A 180 0.10 -3.42 -18.10
CA ASP A 180 0.45 -2.50 -19.18
C ASP A 180 1.73 -2.92 -19.88
N THR A 181 1.65 -3.13 -21.21
CA THR A 181 2.78 -3.42 -22.09
C THR A 181 3.61 -4.63 -21.66
N VAL A 182 2.95 -5.66 -21.11
CA VAL A 182 3.60 -6.91 -20.70
C VAL A 182 3.37 -8.03 -21.73
N ASP A 183 4.34 -8.95 -21.84
CA ASP A 183 4.25 -10.10 -22.75
C ASP A 183 3.40 -11.23 -22.15
N ARG A 184 3.37 -11.32 -20.82
CA ARG A 184 2.67 -12.37 -20.09
C ARG A 184 2.12 -11.86 -18.77
N ILE A 185 0.92 -12.34 -18.44
CA ILE A 185 0.27 -12.07 -17.15
C ILE A 185 0.11 -13.39 -16.43
N LEU A 186 0.60 -13.48 -15.20
CA LEU A 186 0.38 -14.61 -14.30
C LEU A 186 -0.51 -14.19 -13.14
N VAL A 187 -1.40 -15.09 -12.73
CA VAL A 187 -2.29 -14.90 -11.57
C VAL A 187 -2.09 -16.05 -10.61
N THR A 188 -1.69 -15.71 -9.39
CA THR A 188 -1.50 -16.66 -8.28
C THR A 188 -2.64 -16.53 -7.30
N PHE A 189 -3.32 -17.62 -7.02
CA PHE A 189 -4.46 -17.72 -6.10
C PHE A 189 -4.01 -17.98 -4.67
N CYS A 190 -4.96 -17.93 -3.73
CA CYS A 190 -4.73 -18.12 -2.30
C CYS A 190 -4.15 -19.49 -1.92
N ASP A 191 -4.31 -20.52 -2.76
CA ASP A 191 -3.73 -21.87 -2.60
C ASP A 191 -2.31 -21.98 -3.18
N GLY A 192 -1.77 -20.90 -3.78
CA GLY A 192 -0.48 -20.87 -4.46
C GLY A 192 -0.49 -21.37 -5.90
N ASN A 193 -1.66 -21.79 -6.44
CA ASN A 193 -1.77 -22.17 -7.84
C ASN A 193 -1.64 -20.93 -8.74
N THR A 194 -0.83 -21.03 -9.79
CA THR A 194 -0.55 -19.94 -10.73
C THR A 194 -0.98 -20.35 -12.14
N VAL A 195 -1.71 -19.45 -12.80
CA VAL A 195 -2.20 -19.65 -14.18
C VAL A 195 -1.98 -18.39 -15.02
N ASP A 196 -2.07 -18.56 -16.36
CA ASP A 196 -2.03 -17.43 -17.28
C ASP A 196 -3.33 -16.61 -17.21
N GLY A 197 -3.20 -15.29 -17.13
CA GLY A 197 -4.28 -14.32 -17.24
C GLY A 197 -4.25 -13.63 -18.60
N HIS A 198 -5.40 -13.13 -19.05
CA HIS A 198 -5.54 -12.39 -20.30
C HIS A 198 -6.13 -11.01 -20.03
N PHE A 199 -5.44 -9.98 -20.45
CA PHE A 199 -5.95 -8.60 -20.37
C PHE A 199 -7.28 -8.50 -21.15
N LEU A 200 -8.26 -7.86 -20.53
CA LEU A 200 -9.57 -7.64 -21.14
C LEU A 200 -9.77 -6.15 -21.45
N LYS A 201 -9.78 -5.32 -20.43
CA LYS A 201 -10.06 -3.89 -20.56
C LYS A 201 -9.50 -3.10 -19.38
N GLN A 202 -9.27 -1.81 -19.60
CA GLN A 202 -8.84 -0.86 -18.56
C GLN A 202 -9.74 0.36 -18.54
N ASP A 203 -9.68 1.08 -17.43
CA ASP A 203 -10.13 2.45 -17.29
C ASP A 203 -8.93 3.36 -16.97
N GLU A 204 -8.66 4.31 -17.85
CA GLU A 204 -7.53 5.24 -17.70
C GLU A 204 -7.72 6.20 -16.53
N ALA A 205 -8.98 6.54 -16.20
CA ALA A 205 -9.29 7.51 -15.17
C ALA A 205 -8.96 7.00 -13.77
N THR A 206 -9.24 5.71 -13.51
CA THR A 206 -8.97 5.05 -12.21
C THR A 206 -7.65 4.29 -12.21
N GLY A 207 -7.07 4.00 -13.36
CA GLY A 207 -5.90 3.15 -13.48
C GLY A 207 -6.20 1.67 -13.12
N LEU A 208 -7.47 1.26 -13.18
CA LEU A 208 -7.89 -0.11 -12.94
C LEU A 208 -8.03 -0.88 -14.25
N ALA A 209 -7.82 -2.18 -14.18
CA ALA A 209 -7.96 -3.09 -15.31
C ALA A 209 -8.64 -4.40 -14.89
N VAL A 210 -9.32 -5.00 -15.83
CA VAL A 210 -9.86 -6.36 -15.69
C VAL A 210 -9.06 -7.30 -16.56
N ILE A 211 -8.67 -8.42 -15.97
CA ILE A 211 -8.11 -9.58 -16.64
C ILE A 211 -9.08 -10.75 -16.53
N LYS A 212 -9.04 -11.67 -17.49
CA LYS A 212 -9.85 -12.87 -17.49
C LYS A 212 -8.99 -14.12 -17.45
N ILE A 213 -9.52 -15.16 -16.81
CA ILE A 213 -8.86 -16.44 -16.61
C ILE A 213 -9.85 -17.51 -17.04
N SER A 214 -9.43 -18.43 -17.89
CA SER A 214 -10.28 -19.56 -18.26
C SER A 214 -10.47 -20.51 -17.06
N ARG A 215 -11.73 -20.84 -16.77
CA ARG A 215 -12.06 -21.80 -15.70
C ARG A 215 -11.43 -23.18 -15.91
N ASN A 216 -11.15 -23.54 -17.18
CA ASN A 216 -10.53 -24.80 -17.52
C ASN A 216 -9.04 -24.87 -17.15
N ASP A 217 -8.38 -23.72 -17.00
CA ASP A 217 -6.96 -23.66 -16.65
C ASP A 217 -6.75 -23.85 -15.15
N LEU A 218 -7.83 -23.79 -14.36
CA LEU A 218 -7.81 -24.00 -12.92
C LEU A 218 -8.09 -25.46 -12.55
N SER A 219 -7.31 -25.96 -11.60
CA SER A 219 -7.56 -27.28 -11.00
C SER A 219 -8.92 -27.27 -10.26
N LYS A 220 -9.46 -28.44 -9.99
CA LYS A 220 -10.67 -28.54 -9.19
C LYS A 220 -10.43 -28.05 -7.76
N GLU A 221 -9.29 -28.41 -7.21
CA GLU A 221 -8.86 -28.07 -5.85
C GLU A 221 -8.83 -26.52 -5.68
N THR A 222 -8.24 -25.81 -6.63
CA THR A 222 -8.21 -24.34 -6.64
C THR A 222 -9.62 -23.75 -6.72
N ARG A 223 -10.48 -24.28 -7.62
CA ARG A 223 -11.86 -23.80 -7.75
C ARG A 223 -12.73 -24.03 -6.51
N ASP A 224 -12.39 -25.03 -5.69
CA ASP A 224 -13.14 -25.36 -4.46
C ASP A 224 -12.75 -24.40 -3.29
N VAL A 225 -11.62 -23.68 -3.39
CA VAL A 225 -11.11 -22.79 -2.32
C VAL A 225 -11.19 -21.29 -2.65
N ILE A 226 -11.32 -20.93 -3.94
CA ILE A 226 -11.46 -19.52 -4.36
C ILE A 226 -12.93 -19.10 -4.34
N ALA A 227 -13.16 -17.82 -4.06
CA ALA A 227 -14.51 -17.23 -4.10
C ALA A 227 -14.47 -15.87 -4.81
N VAL A 228 -15.60 -15.49 -5.39
CA VAL A 228 -15.81 -14.11 -5.87
C VAL A 228 -15.97 -13.19 -4.66
N GLY A 229 -15.29 -12.05 -4.67
CA GLY A 229 -15.37 -11.09 -3.57
C GLY A 229 -16.76 -10.50 -3.41
N GLU A 230 -17.33 -10.58 -2.22
CA GLU A 230 -18.62 -9.98 -1.93
C GLU A 230 -18.45 -8.45 -1.80
N LEU A 231 -19.12 -7.70 -2.68
CA LEU A 231 -19.03 -6.24 -2.71
C LEU A 231 -19.98 -5.64 -1.66
N GLY A 232 -19.44 -4.94 -0.71
CA GLY A 232 -20.18 -4.15 0.30
C GLY A 232 -20.77 -2.85 -0.27
N SER A 233 -21.17 -1.96 0.59
CA SER A 233 -21.66 -0.62 0.25
C SER A 233 -20.83 0.44 0.97
N ALA A 234 -20.52 1.57 0.32
CA ALA A 234 -19.85 2.69 0.98
C ALA A 234 -20.69 3.28 2.11
N SER A 235 -22.03 3.18 2.04
CA SER A 235 -22.90 3.61 3.13
C SER A 235 -22.80 2.74 4.39
N SER A 236 -22.12 1.59 4.31
CA SER A 236 -21.84 0.72 5.45
C SER A 236 -20.52 1.04 6.16
N VAL A 237 -19.80 2.07 5.71
CA VAL A 237 -18.48 2.46 6.27
C VAL A 237 -18.51 3.90 6.71
N ASN A 238 -18.22 4.12 8.00
CA ASN A 238 -18.14 5.44 8.60
C ASN A 238 -16.73 5.73 9.10
N GLN A 239 -16.45 6.99 9.34
CA GLN A 239 -15.22 7.38 10.03
C GLN A 239 -15.15 6.72 11.41
N GLY A 240 -14.04 6.06 11.70
CA GLY A 240 -13.79 5.32 12.93
C GLY A 240 -14.06 3.81 12.85
N ASP A 241 -14.76 3.35 11.80
CA ASP A 241 -15.03 1.92 11.61
C ASP A 241 -13.74 1.13 11.35
N LEU A 242 -13.73 -0.10 11.87
CA LEU A 242 -12.62 -1.04 11.65
C LEU A 242 -12.69 -1.63 10.24
N VAL A 243 -11.55 -1.71 9.61
CA VAL A 243 -11.36 -2.30 8.28
C VAL A 243 -10.08 -3.15 8.23
N LEU A 244 -10.09 -4.10 7.32
CA LEU A 244 -8.94 -4.94 7.00
C LEU A 244 -8.46 -4.62 5.58
N ALA A 245 -7.16 -4.39 5.42
CA ALA A 245 -6.53 -4.28 4.11
C ALA A 245 -5.95 -5.64 3.74
N LEU A 246 -6.40 -6.20 2.63
CA LEU A 246 -5.99 -7.49 2.12
C LEU A 246 -5.27 -7.36 0.78
N GLY A 247 -4.24 -8.14 0.59
CA GLY A 247 -3.44 -8.15 -0.62
C GLY A 247 -2.02 -7.69 -0.39
N SER A 248 -1.67 -6.53 -0.91
CA SER A 248 -0.32 -5.94 -0.85
C SER A 248 -0.37 -4.47 -0.40
N PRO A 249 -1.06 -4.12 0.72
CA PRO A 249 -1.28 -2.73 1.11
C PRO A 249 0.00 -1.93 1.31
N SER A 250 1.07 -2.59 1.74
CA SER A 250 2.41 -1.99 1.93
C SER A 250 3.44 -2.48 0.91
N GLY A 251 2.99 -3.02 -0.24
CA GLY A 251 3.86 -3.53 -1.31
C GLY A 251 4.29 -5.00 -1.12
N TYR A 252 3.93 -5.64 -0.01
CA TYR A 252 4.21 -7.06 0.24
C TYR A 252 2.96 -7.91 -0.02
N PRO A 253 3.02 -8.90 -0.91
CA PRO A 253 1.86 -9.74 -1.24
C PRO A 253 1.41 -10.60 -0.05
N ASP A 254 0.17 -11.08 -0.13
CA ASP A 254 -0.47 -11.96 0.86
C ASP A 254 -0.51 -11.36 2.28
N SER A 255 -0.58 -10.03 2.37
CA SER A 255 -0.66 -9.31 3.63
C SER A 255 -2.09 -9.12 4.11
N VAL A 256 -2.28 -9.20 5.42
CA VAL A 256 -3.51 -8.83 6.12
C VAL A 256 -3.15 -7.78 7.17
N VAL A 257 -3.66 -6.57 7.01
CA VAL A 257 -3.40 -5.47 7.95
C VAL A 257 -4.73 -4.89 8.39
N PHE A 258 -4.86 -4.66 9.67
CA PHE A 258 -6.08 -4.12 10.24
C PHE A 258 -5.87 -2.67 10.71
N GLY A 259 -6.90 -1.85 10.60
CA GLY A 259 -6.91 -0.46 11.02
C GLY A 259 -8.30 0.14 11.00
N ARG A 260 -8.38 1.46 10.94
CA ARG A 260 -9.64 2.20 10.96
C ARG A 260 -9.72 3.18 9.81
N VAL A 261 -10.95 3.44 9.38
CA VAL A 261 -11.23 4.53 8.44
C VAL A 261 -11.09 5.86 9.17
N THR A 262 -10.19 6.71 8.70
CA THR A 262 -9.95 8.05 9.26
C THR A 262 -10.75 9.13 8.53
N SER A 263 -11.05 8.93 7.24
CA SER A 263 -11.85 9.87 6.45
C SER A 263 -12.63 9.14 5.35
N THR A 264 -13.86 9.59 5.10
CA THR A 264 -14.73 9.15 4.00
C THR A 264 -15.17 10.31 3.10
N THR A 265 -14.68 11.53 3.39
CA THR A 265 -15.15 12.76 2.73
C THR A 265 -14.27 13.24 1.60
N ASN A 266 -13.10 12.62 1.43
CA ASN A 266 -12.21 12.95 0.33
C ASN A 266 -12.81 12.46 -0.98
N VAL A 267 -12.74 13.31 -2.01
CA VAL A 267 -13.24 13.01 -3.35
C VAL A 267 -12.14 13.31 -4.36
N LYS A 268 -11.96 12.41 -5.29
CA LYS A 268 -11.13 12.61 -6.47
C LYS A 268 -12.01 12.80 -7.68
N SER A 269 -12.01 14.01 -8.24
CA SER A 269 -12.74 14.32 -9.48
C SER A 269 -11.86 13.98 -10.68
N THR A 270 -12.44 13.27 -11.64
CA THR A 270 -11.92 13.04 -12.98
C THR A 270 -12.77 13.86 -13.98
N VAL A 271 -12.51 13.73 -15.29
CA VAL A 271 -13.27 14.49 -16.31
C VAL A 271 -14.76 14.14 -16.27
N ASP A 272 -15.09 12.87 -16.07
CA ASP A 272 -16.46 12.34 -16.24
C ASP A 272 -17.05 11.73 -14.95
N SER A 273 -16.29 11.67 -13.87
CA SER A 273 -16.71 10.96 -12.65
C SER A 273 -16.06 11.54 -11.39
N GLU A 274 -16.73 11.33 -10.27
CA GLU A 274 -16.23 11.61 -8.93
C GLU A 274 -16.12 10.28 -8.16
N TYR A 275 -14.98 10.08 -7.52
CA TYR A 275 -14.70 8.88 -6.72
C TYR A 275 -14.46 9.26 -5.27
N HIS A 276 -15.25 8.70 -4.37
CA HIS A 276 -15.03 8.85 -2.92
C HIS A 276 -13.85 8.01 -2.48
N LEU A 277 -13.03 8.58 -1.62
CA LEU A 277 -11.84 7.95 -1.08
C LEU A 277 -12.06 7.58 0.39
N LEU A 278 -11.73 6.34 0.72
CA LEU A 278 -11.63 5.85 2.08
C LEU A 278 -10.17 5.96 2.50
N THR A 279 -9.84 6.91 3.36
CA THR A 279 -8.50 7.04 3.96
C THR A 279 -8.47 6.30 5.28
N THR A 280 -7.38 5.58 5.58
CA THR A 280 -7.23 4.76 6.78
C THR A 280 -6.03 5.19 7.62
N ASP A 281 -5.86 4.59 8.80
CA ASP A 281 -4.64 4.68 9.61
C ASP A 281 -3.66 3.52 9.35
N ILE A 282 -3.95 2.68 8.35
CA ILE A 282 -3.08 1.60 7.92
C ILE A 282 -1.90 2.18 7.14
N MET A 283 -0.68 1.77 7.49
CA MET A 283 0.51 2.16 6.74
C MET A 283 0.49 1.58 5.32
N GLY A 284 0.72 2.44 4.34
CA GLY A 284 0.80 2.09 2.92
C GLY A 284 2.05 2.64 2.26
N ASN A 285 2.20 2.34 0.97
CA ASN A 285 3.22 2.93 0.11
C ASN A 285 2.67 3.10 -1.32
N SER A 286 3.44 3.73 -2.20
CA SER A 286 3.04 3.98 -3.60
C SER A 286 2.78 2.71 -4.43
N GLU A 287 3.30 1.57 -4.00
CA GLU A 287 3.12 0.26 -4.63
C GLU A 287 1.97 -0.54 -3.97
N GLY A 288 1.31 0.05 -2.98
CA GLY A 288 0.21 -0.59 -2.25
C GLY A 288 -0.97 -0.91 -3.15
N SER A 289 -1.48 -2.14 -3.06
CA SER A 289 -2.60 -2.65 -3.87
C SER A 289 -3.42 -3.66 -3.08
N GLY A 290 -4.65 -3.90 -3.51
CA GLY A 290 -5.55 -4.86 -2.87
C GLY A 290 -6.92 -4.29 -2.56
N VAL A 291 -7.54 -4.74 -1.49
CA VAL A 291 -8.89 -4.36 -1.11
C VAL A 291 -9.00 -3.98 0.36
N LEU A 292 -9.93 -3.08 0.69
CA LEU A 292 -10.41 -2.88 2.05
C LEU A 292 -11.69 -3.68 2.25
N VAL A 293 -11.76 -4.42 3.34
CA VAL A 293 -12.95 -5.16 3.75
C VAL A 293 -13.42 -4.70 5.14
N ASN A 294 -14.72 -4.72 5.37
CA ASN A 294 -15.29 -4.48 6.69
C ASN A 294 -15.28 -5.77 7.54
N LEU A 295 -15.73 -5.68 8.80
CA LEU A 295 -15.77 -6.84 9.68
C LEU A 295 -16.82 -7.91 9.29
N ASP A 296 -17.75 -7.59 8.38
CA ASP A 296 -18.68 -8.55 7.80
C ASP A 296 -18.06 -9.34 6.61
N GLY A 297 -16.76 -9.13 6.32
CA GLY A 297 -16.06 -9.75 5.21
C GLY A 297 -16.35 -9.16 3.83
N LYS A 298 -17.04 -8.01 3.75
CA LYS A 298 -17.44 -7.39 2.48
C LYS A 298 -16.39 -6.39 2.01
N ILE A 299 -16.09 -6.42 0.71
CA ILE A 299 -15.18 -5.45 0.07
C ILE A 299 -15.87 -4.10 0.02
N VAL A 300 -15.29 -3.11 0.68
CA VAL A 300 -15.79 -1.72 0.77
C VAL A 300 -14.96 -0.73 -0.03
N GLY A 301 -13.73 -1.10 -0.41
CA GLY A 301 -12.87 -0.27 -1.25
C GLY A 301 -11.78 -1.05 -1.96
N VAL A 302 -11.27 -0.46 -3.04
CA VAL A 302 -10.10 -0.94 -3.79
C VAL A 302 -8.93 -0.03 -3.47
N ILE A 303 -7.82 -0.58 -3.00
CA ILE A 303 -6.64 0.19 -2.63
C ILE A 303 -6.05 0.80 -3.89
N ALA A 304 -6.01 2.12 -3.94
CA ALA A 304 -5.59 2.92 -5.10
C ALA A 304 -4.64 4.02 -4.64
N GLN A 305 -3.39 3.66 -4.44
CA GLN A 305 -2.38 4.61 -3.93
C GLN A 305 -2.08 5.75 -4.91
N SER A 306 -2.34 5.56 -6.22
CA SER A 306 -2.25 6.62 -7.22
C SER A 306 -3.25 7.77 -7.00
N PHE A 307 -4.30 7.53 -6.22
CA PHE A 307 -5.31 8.53 -5.84
C PHE A 307 -5.07 9.19 -4.49
N SER A 308 -4.07 8.72 -3.74
CA SER A 308 -3.65 9.37 -2.49
C SER A 308 -3.19 10.79 -2.77
N GLY A 309 -3.61 11.73 -1.93
CA GLY A 309 -3.06 13.09 -1.95
C GLY A 309 -1.60 13.07 -1.48
N GLU A 310 -0.85 14.14 -1.77
CA GLU A 310 0.54 14.26 -1.30
C GLU A 310 0.69 14.12 0.23
N ALA A 311 -0.36 14.48 0.98
CA ALA A 311 -0.41 14.35 2.44
C ALA A 311 -0.66 12.91 2.92
N ASP A 312 -1.22 12.04 2.07
CA ASP A 312 -1.67 10.69 2.44
C ASP A 312 -0.73 9.60 1.92
N THR A 313 0.46 9.95 1.45
CA THR A 313 1.41 9.02 0.81
C THR A 313 1.94 7.91 1.73
N GLY A 314 1.72 8.01 3.03
CA GLY A 314 2.16 7.02 4.02
C GLY A 314 1.04 6.12 4.55
N VAL A 315 -0.21 6.32 4.11
CA VAL A 315 -1.36 5.55 4.58
C VAL A 315 -2.12 4.92 3.42
N VAL A 316 -2.83 3.84 3.70
CA VAL A 316 -3.68 3.18 2.71
C VAL A 316 -4.90 4.05 2.42
N THR A 317 -5.06 4.38 1.14
CA THR A 317 -6.25 5.05 0.59
C THR A 317 -6.90 4.13 -0.44
N ALA A 318 -8.22 4.03 -0.40
CA ALA A 318 -8.97 3.17 -1.30
C ALA A 318 -10.09 3.93 -2.00
N LEU A 319 -10.34 3.58 -3.26
CA LEU A 319 -11.54 3.98 -4.00
C LEU A 319 -12.75 3.25 -3.44
N SER A 320 -13.82 3.98 -3.15
CA SER A 320 -15.06 3.41 -2.66
C SER A 320 -15.64 2.39 -3.64
N ILE A 321 -15.97 1.21 -3.15
CA ILE A 321 -16.55 0.14 -3.98
C ILE A 321 -17.90 0.55 -4.60
N SER A 322 -18.65 1.44 -3.96
CA SER A 322 -19.93 1.91 -4.49
C SER A 322 -19.79 2.67 -5.79
N ASP A 323 -18.73 3.46 -5.92
CA ASP A 323 -18.45 4.23 -7.14
C ASP A 323 -17.89 3.33 -8.24
N LEU A 324 -17.25 2.23 -7.86
CA LEU A 324 -16.61 1.29 -8.79
C LEU A 324 -17.56 0.23 -9.35
N ARG A 325 -18.74 -0.02 -8.76
CA ARG A 325 -19.62 -1.13 -9.19
C ARG A 325 -19.95 -1.10 -10.68
N LYS A 326 -20.37 0.07 -11.16
CA LYS A 326 -20.72 0.25 -12.58
C LYS A 326 -19.49 0.08 -13.47
N LEU A 327 -18.35 0.63 -13.06
CA LEU A 327 -17.09 0.49 -13.77
C LEU A 327 -16.66 -0.98 -13.86
N ILE A 328 -16.74 -1.73 -12.75
CA ILE A 328 -16.41 -3.17 -12.72
C ILE A 328 -17.30 -3.95 -13.70
N GLU A 329 -18.61 -3.65 -13.72
CA GLU A 329 -19.55 -4.29 -14.65
C GLU A 329 -19.20 -3.97 -16.11
N GLN A 330 -18.93 -2.71 -16.44
CA GLN A 330 -18.55 -2.27 -17.78
C GLN A 330 -17.22 -2.89 -18.25
N LEU A 331 -16.20 -2.91 -17.38
CA LEU A 331 -14.90 -3.51 -17.68
C LEU A 331 -15.03 -5.03 -17.90
N SER A 332 -15.82 -5.72 -17.06
CA SER A 332 -16.01 -7.16 -17.12
C SER A 332 -16.83 -7.58 -18.36
N ASN A 333 -17.78 -6.76 -18.77
CA ASN A 333 -18.61 -7.02 -19.97
C ASN A 333 -17.95 -6.52 -21.27
N ASN A 334 -16.76 -5.92 -21.19
CA ASN A 334 -16.05 -5.29 -22.31
C ASN A 334 -16.92 -4.22 -23.03
N GLU A 335 -17.76 -3.51 -22.29
CA GLU A 335 -18.61 -2.45 -22.78
C GLU A 335 -17.81 -1.14 -22.93
N ASP A 336 -18.23 -0.24 -23.81
CA ASP A 336 -17.61 1.09 -23.93
C ASP A 336 -17.87 1.93 -22.67
N LEU A 337 -16.82 2.60 -22.19
CA LEU A 337 -16.81 3.40 -20.97
C LEU A 337 -17.36 4.81 -21.23
#